data_383b02e6a0583ef154c7238eaea2a2d0
#
_entry.id   383b02e6a0583ef154c7238eaea2a2d0
#
_cell.length_a   1.000
_cell.length_b   1.000
_cell.length_c   1.000
_cell.angle_alpha   90.00
_cell.angle_beta   90.00
_cell.angle_gamma   90.00
#
_symmetry.space_group_name_H-M   'P 1'
#
loop_
_entity.id
_entity.type
_entity.pdbx_description
1 polymer ?
#
loop_
_entity_poly.entity_id
_entity_poly.type
_entity_poly.pdbx_seq_one_letter_code
_entity_poly.pdbx_strand_id
1 'polypeptide(L)'
;MAVKRISSDIDVVTAARQRIKNVFSNGVPVYLSFSGGKDSIVLADLTYKLIQAGEINPSQLTVLFVDEEAIFDSIEATTKAWRKKFLLAGAKFQWWCIEVKHFSCLNELSSDETFVCWDRRKRDVWVRQPPPFAIRNHPQLRPR
;
A
#
# COMPACT_ATOMS: atom_id res chain seq x y z
N MET A 1 -14.42 21.53 15.85
CA MET A 1 -13.25 22.43 15.76
C MET A 1 -13.05 22.84 14.32
N ALA A 2 -13.01 24.13 14.01
CA ALA A 2 -12.71 24.61 12.67
C ALA A 2 -11.21 24.39 12.38
N VAL A 3 -10.89 23.70 11.31
CA VAL A 3 -9.50 23.52 10.87
C VAL A 3 -8.99 24.87 10.37
N LYS A 4 -8.03 25.46 11.09
CA LYS A 4 -7.39 26.70 10.69
C LYS A 4 -6.52 26.43 9.44
N ARG A 5 -6.88 27.01 8.31
CA ARG A 5 -6.05 26.99 7.11
C ARG A 5 -4.88 27.95 7.32
N ILE A 6 -3.67 27.44 7.21
CA ILE A 6 -2.44 28.23 7.26
C ILE A 6 -1.93 28.34 5.82
N SER A 7 -1.82 29.55 5.32
CA SER A 7 -1.13 29.81 4.04
C SER A 7 0.36 29.55 4.22
N SER A 8 1.00 28.94 3.25
CA SER A 8 2.44 28.66 3.23
C SER A 8 3.01 29.20 1.92
N ASP A 9 4.19 29.83 1.98
CA ASP A 9 4.91 30.34 0.82
C ASP A 9 5.64 29.26 0.03
N ILE A 10 5.59 28.00 0.50
CA ILE A 10 6.17 26.85 -0.19
C ILE A 10 5.08 26.08 -0.95
N ASP A 11 5.43 25.59 -2.14
CA ASP A 11 4.52 24.75 -2.92
C ASP A 11 4.24 23.39 -2.26
N VAL A 12 3.16 22.75 -2.68
CA VAL A 12 2.66 21.51 -2.07
C VAL A 12 3.65 20.34 -2.22
N VAL A 13 4.42 20.31 -3.33
CA VAL A 13 5.41 19.22 -3.57
C VAL A 13 6.59 19.38 -2.63
N THR A 14 7.11 20.59 -2.49
CA THR A 14 8.19 20.92 -1.54
C THR A 14 7.77 20.60 -0.11
N ALA A 15 6.56 21.01 0.29
CA ALA A 15 6.02 20.69 1.61
C ALA A 15 5.87 19.18 1.85
N ALA A 16 5.39 18.43 0.85
CA ALA A 16 5.24 16.98 0.93
C ALA A 16 6.61 16.28 1.07
N ARG A 17 7.60 16.66 0.25
CA ARG A 17 8.97 16.13 0.33
C ARG A 17 9.58 16.37 1.71
N GLN A 18 9.41 17.55 2.26
CA GLN A 18 9.93 17.87 3.60
C GLN A 18 9.29 17.03 4.70
N ARG A 19 7.96 16.83 4.63
CA ARG A 19 7.25 15.95 5.56
C ARG A 19 7.72 14.50 5.47
N ILE A 20 7.90 13.97 4.26
CA ILE A 20 8.45 12.61 4.06
C ILE A 20 9.83 12.52 4.70
N LYS A 21 10.75 13.45 4.42
CA LYS A 21 12.10 13.47 5.02
C LYS A 21 12.06 13.49 6.55
N ASN A 22 11.17 14.29 7.13
CA ASN A 22 11.00 14.36 8.59
C ASN A 22 10.56 13.01 9.18
N VAL A 23 9.72 12.22 8.48
CA VAL A 23 9.34 10.88 8.94
C VAL A 23 10.55 9.93 8.98
N PHE A 24 11.48 10.06 8.04
CA PHE A 24 12.69 9.22 7.99
C PHE A 24 13.83 9.69 8.92
N SER A 25 13.78 10.94 9.42
CA SER A 25 14.89 11.53 10.20
C SER A 25 15.18 10.83 11.52
N ASN A 26 14.20 10.13 12.10
CA ASN A 26 14.32 9.46 13.40
C ASN A 26 14.96 8.05 13.31
N GLY A 27 15.33 7.59 12.14
CA GLY A 27 15.96 6.26 11.96
C GLY A 27 15.06 5.05 12.21
N VAL A 28 13.75 5.26 12.48
CA VAL A 28 12.80 4.18 12.73
C VAL A 28 12.29 3.55 11.43
N PRO A 29 11.79 2.29 11.47
CA PRO A 29 11.11 1.68 10.33
C PRO A 29 9.89 2.51 9.87
N VAL A 30 9.78 2.74 8.56
CA VAL A 30 8.70 3.50 7.94
C VAL A 30 7.89 2.58 7.03
N TYR A 31 6.58 2.65 7.15
CA TYR A 31 5.65 1.92 6.29
C TYR A 31 4.92 2.88 5.36
N LEU A 32 4.95 2.57 4.06
CA LEU A 32 4.19 3.27 3.03
C LEU A 32 3.06 2.37 2.57
N SER A 33 1.81 2.74 2.88
CA SER A 33 0.64 2.05 2.36
C SER A 33 0.44 2.40 0.88
N PHE A 34 0.38 1.37 0.03
CA PHE A 34 0.28 1.51 -1.42
C PHE A 34 -0.95 0.75 -1.91
N SER A 35 -1.85 1.43 -2.60
CA SER A 35 -3.08 0.82 -3.16
C SER A 35 -3.03 0.66 -4.69
N GLY A 36 -2.00 1.19 -5.36
CA GLY A 36 -1.94 1.25 -6.83
C GLY A 36 -2.82 2.36 -7.43
N GLY A 37 -3.59 3.09 -6.63
CA GLY A 37 -4.37 4.25 -7.06
C GLY A 37 -3.53 5.52 -7.16
N LYS A 38 -4.09 6.56 -7.82
CA LYS A 38 -3.38 7.81 -8.15
C LYS A 38 -2.66 8.46 -6.98
N ASP A 39 -3.31 8.55 -5.82
CA ASP A 39 -2.76 9.26 -4.66
C ASP A 39 -1.60 8.48 -4.03
N SER A 40 -1.72 7.16 -3.93
CA SER A 40 -0.64 6.29 -3.46
C SER A 40 0.55 6.26 -4.43
N ILE A 41 0.30 6.38 -5.74
CA ILE A 41 1.37 6.49 -6.76
C ILE A 41 2.13 7.80 -6.61
N VAL A 42 1.44 8.92 -6.38
CA VAL A 42 2.12 10.22 -6.14
C VAL A 42 3.01 10.15 -4.91
N LEU A 43 2.50 9.59 -3.80
CA LEU A 43 3.29 9.41 -2.58
C LEU A 43 4.49 8.49 -2.82
N ALA A 44 4.29 7.38 -3.54
CA ALA A 44 5.36 6.45 -3.90
C ALA A 44 6.42 7.13 -4.78
N ASP A 45 6.03 7.93 -5.77
CA ASP A 45 6.95 8.64 -6.67
C ASP A 45 7.79 9.67 -5.90
N LEU A 46 7.18 10.48 -5.04
CA LEU A 46 7.89 11.44 -4.21
C LEU A 46 8.90 10.74 -3.29
N THR A 47 8.48 9.65 -2.64
CA THR A 47 9.36 8.86 -1.77
C THR A 47 10.51 8.23 -2.56
N TYR A 48 10.23 7.66 -3.72
CA TYR A 48 11.24 7.05 -4.59
C TYR A 48 12.26 8.08 -5.09
N LYS A 49 11.82 9.27 -5.49
CA LYS A 49 12.72 10.38 -5.88
C LYS A 49 13.63 10.84 -4.74
N LEU A 50 13.15 10.84 -3.50
CA LEU A 50 13.97 11.12 -2.33
C LEU A 50 15.02 10.03 -2.07
N ILE A 51 14.69 8.76 -2.30
CA ILE A 51 15.67 7.66 -2.26
C ILE A 51 16.74 7.85 -3.33
N GLN A 52 16.33 8.13 -4.59
CA GLN A 52 17.27 8.34 -5.70
C GLN A 52 18.20 9.53 -5.46
N ALA A 53 17.73 10.57 -4.79
CA ALA A 53 18.52 11.73 -4.40
C ALA A 53 19.43 11.49 -3.17
N GLY A 54 19.36 10.30 -2.53
CA GLY A 54 20.10 10.00 -1.31
C GLY A 54 19.63 10.78 -0.07
N GLU A 55 18.42 11.38 -0.13
CA GLU A 55 17.88 12.21 0.94
C GLU A 55 17.18 11.39 2.05
N ILE A 56 16.83 10.14 1.78
CA ILE A 56 16.26 9.19 2.75
C ILE A 56 16.88 7.81 2.58
N ASN A 57 16.97 7.05 3.68
CA ASN A 57 17.54 5.70 3.66
C ASN A 57 16.49 4.66 3.25
N PRO A 58 16.62 3.99 2.09
CA PRO A 58 15.66 3.00 1.63
C PRO A 58 15.52 1.79 2.57
N SER A 59 16.54 1.44 3.34
CA SER A 59 16.49 0.29 4.25
C SER A 59 15.46 0.44 5.38
N GLN A 60 15.07 1.68 5.69
CA GLN A 60 14.00 1.97 6.66
C GLN A 60 12.61 1.77 6.07
N LEU A 61 12.48 1.77 4.72
CA LEU A 61 11.18 1.74 4.06
C LEU A 61 10.69 0.33 3.81
N THR A 62 9.45 0.07 4.20
CA THR A 62 8.65 -1.07 3.76
C THR A 62 7.39 -0.55 3.07
N VAL A 63 7.25 -0.81 1.78
CA VAL A 63 6.01 -0.55 1.05
C VAL A 63 5.05 -1.70 1.29
N LEU A 64 3.82 -1.38 1.66
CA LEU A 64 2.79 -2.34 2.04
C LEU A 64 1.64 -2.28 1.04
N PHE A 65 1.36 -3.37 0.35
CA PHE A 65 0.20 -3.55 -0.52
C PHE A 65 -0.67 -4.68 0.00
N VAL A 66 -1.92 -4.37 0.32
CA VAL A 66 -2.94 -5.36 0.66
C VAL A 66 -3.75 -5.63 -0.60
N ASP A 67 -3.71 -6.86 -1.04
CA ASP A 67 -4.34 -7.32 -2.27
C ASP A 67 -5.73 -7.86 -1.97
N GLU A 68 -6.74 -7.22 -2.54
CA GLU A 68 -8.16 -7.52 -2.31
C GLU A 68 -8.72 -8.57 -3.29
N GLU A 69 -7.86 -9.39 -3.93
CA GLU A 69 -8.22 -10.44 -4.88
C GLU A 69 -8.83 -9.88 -6.19
N ALA A 70 -10.00 -9.24 -6.11
CA ALA A 70 -10.72 -8.69 -7.26
C ALA A 70 -10.22 -7.27 -7.64
N ILE A 71 -8.92 -7.12 -7.87
CA ILE A 71 -8.33 -5.87 -8.37
C ILE A 71 -8.25 -5.86 -9.90
N PHE A 72 -8.27 -4.67 -10.52
CA PHE A 72 -8.08 -4.53 -11.95
C PHE A 72 -6.65 -4.93 -12.37
N ASP A 73 -6.51 -5.52 -13.55
CA ASP A 73 -5.20 -5.91 -14.12
C ASP A 73 -4.22 -4.74 -14.18
N SER A 74 -4.72 -3.53 -14.44
CA SER A 74 -3.90 -2.30 -14.43
C SER A 74 -3.32 -1.98 -13.05
N ILE A 75 -4.07 -2.22 -11.98
CA ILE A 75 -3.58 -2.06 -10.60
C ILE A 75 -2.52 -3.12 -10.28
N GLU A 76 -2.75 -4.36 -10.66
CA GLU A 76 -1.77 -5.43 -10.49
C GLU A 76 -0.47 -5.13 -11.23
N ALA A 77 -0.54 -4.75 -12.50
CA ALA A 77 0.61 -4.40 -13.33
C ALA A 77 1.38 -3.20 -12.75
N THR A 78 0.66 -2.15 -12.35
CA THR A 78 1.23 -0.95 -11.72
C THR A 78 1.95 -1.31 -10.41
N THR A 79 1.32 -2.11 -9.57
CA THR A 79 1.90 -2.54 -8.29
C THR A 79 3.15 -3.40 -8.48
N LYS A 80 3.15 -4.31 -9.46
CA LYS A 80 4.34 -5.09 -9.83
C LYS A 80 5.50 -4.19 -10.29
N ALA A 81 5.21 -3.16 -11.09
CA ALA A 81 6.21 -2.21 -11.55
C ALA A 81 6.82 -1.40 -10.41
N TRP A 82 6.00 -0.89 -9.49
CA TRP A 82 6.46 -0.17 -8.30
C TRP A 82 7.23 -1.09 -7.34
N ARG A 83 6.78 -2.32 -7.15
CA ARG A 83 7.52 -3.32 -6.37
C ARG A 83 8.94 -3.50 -6.90
N LYS A 84 9.10 -3.67 -8.22
CA LYS A 84 10.42 -3.80 -8.85
C LYS A 84 11.29 -2.58 -8.58
N LYS A 85 10.76 -1.36 -8.75
CA LYS A 85 11.49 -0.10 -8.50
C LYS A 85 11.99 -0.02 -7.06
N PHE A 86 11.13 -0.25 -6.08
CA PHE A 86 11.50 -0.13 -4.66
C PHE A 86 12.51 -1.19 -4.22
N LEU A 87 12.35 -2.44 -4.67
CA LEU A 87 13.30 -3.50 -4.38
C LEU A 87 14.69 -3.20 -4.95
N LEU A 88 14.77 -2.69 -6.19
CA LEU A 88 16.03 -2.28 -6.82
C LEU A 88 16.66 -1.07 -6.10
N ALA A 89 15.86 -0.22 -5.48
CA ALA A 89 16.33 0.91 -4.69
C ALA A 89 16.73 0.54 -3.24
N GLY A 90 16.64 -0.75 -2.85
CA GLY A 90 17.02 -1.23 -1.52
C GLY A 90 15.93 -1.12 -0.44
N ALA A 91 14.69 -0.78 -0.82
CA ALA A 91 13.56 -0.82 0.07
C ALA A 91 12.92 -2.22 0.13
N LYS A 92 12.09 -2.46 1.14
CA LYS A 92 11.27 -3.67 1.23
C LYS A 92 9.91 -3.43 0.59
N PHE A 93 9.34 -4.48 0.01
CA PHE A 93 7.98 -4.45 -0.52
C PHE A 93 7.24 -5.72 -0.07
N GLN A 94 6.14 -5.54 0.65
CA GLN A 94 5.26 -6.60 1.14
C GLN A 94 3.96 -6.59 0.37
N TRP A 95 3.66 -7.69 -0.30
CA TRP A 95 2.41 -7.93 -1.02
C TRP A 95 1.60 -8.95 -0.24
N TRP A 96 0.48 -8.54 0.32
CA TRP A 96 -0.33 -9.35 1.21
C TRP A 96 -1.59 -9.85 0.51
N CYS A 97 -1.72 -11.19 0.38
CA CYS A 97 -2.92 -11.89 -0.05
C CYS A 97 -3.47 -12.69 1.14
N ILE A 98 -4.17 -12.02 2.02
CA ILE A 98 -4.69 -12.58 3.27
C ILE A 98 -6.21 -12.50 3.29
N GLU A 99 -6.84 -13.37 4.08
CA GLU A 99 -8.30 -13.34 4.26
C GLU A 99 -8.72 -12.05 4.95
N VAL A 100 -9.37 -11.16 4.19
CA VAL A 100 -9.94 -9.91 4.70
C VAL A 100 -11.42 -9.86 4.35
N LYS A 101 -12.23 -9.54 5.34
CA LYS A 101 -13.67 -9.38 5.19
C LYS A 101 -13.97 -7.97 4.70
N HIS A 102 -14.58 -7.87 3.54
CA HIS A 102 -15.04 -6.61 2.96
C HIS A 102 -16.53 -6.41 3.17
N PHE A 103 -16.92 -5.18 3.42
CA PHE A 103 -18.30 -4.73 3.48
C PHE A 103 -18.58 -3.85 2.27
N SER A 104 -19.67 -4.11 1.56
CA SER A 104 -20.14 -3.20 0.54
C SER A 104 -20.88 -2.03 1.21
N CYS A 105 -20.30 -0.84 1.17
CA CYS A 105 -20.98 0.38 1.62
C CYS A 105 -22.09 0.85 0.66
N LEU A 106 -22.21 0.21 -0.51
CA LEU A 106 -23.25 0.51 -1.51
C LEU A 106 -24.52 -0.32 -1.30
N ASN A 107 -24.50 -1.30 -0.41
CA ASN A 107 -25.63 -2.20 -0.19
C ASN A 107 -26.35 -1.83 1.11
N GLU A 108 -27.21 -0.80 1.03
CA GLU A 108 -28.06 -0.38 2.17
C GLU A 108 -29.13 -1.45 2.55
N LEU A 109 -29.37 -2.43 1.68
CA LEU A 109 -30.49 -3.36 1.80
C LEU A 109 -30.13 -4.72 2.41
N SER A 110 -28.84 -5.06 2.52
CA SER A 110 -28.41 -6.28 3.20
C SER A 110 -27.09 -6.09 3.93
N SER A 111 -27.16 -5.86 5.24
CA SER A 111 -26.00 -5.75 6.14
C SER A 111 -25.16 -7.06 6.20
N ASP A 112 -25.63 -8.15 5.62
CA ASP A 112 -25.05 -9.48 5.75
C ASP A 112 -24.22 -9.92 4.52
N GLU A 113 -24.23 -9.16 3.42
CA GLU A 113 -23.41 -9.46 2.25
C GLU A 113 -21.97 -9.00 2.47
N THR A 114 -21.18 -9.88 3.03
CA THR A 114 -19.76 -9.68 3.19
C THR A 114 -19.00 -10.58 2.23
N PHE A 115 -18.08 -9.97 1.49
CA PHE A 115 -17.12 -10.69 0.67
C PHE A 115 -15.83 -10.91 1.48
N VAL A 116 -15.32 -12.14 1.44
CA VAL A 116 -14.01 -12.47 2.00
C VAL A 116 -13.05 -12.71 0.85
N CYS A 117 -12.13 -11.79 0.63
CA CYS A 117 -11.07 -11.98 -0.36
C CYS A 117 -10.09 -13.06 0.12
N TRP A 118 -9.54 -13.82 -0.81
CA TRP A 118 -8.58 -14.90 -0.57
C TRP A 118 -9.11 -15.99 0.38
N ASP A 119 -10.46 -16.20 0.43
CA ASP A 119 -11.08 -17.25 1.24
C ASP A 119 -10.55 -18.62 0.82
N ARG A 120 -9.80 -19.27 1.70
CA ARG A 120 -9.13 -20.55 1.42
C ARG A 120 -10.12 -21.68 1.12
N ARG A 121 -11.35 -21.58 1.62
CA ARG A 121 -12.42 -22.54 1.36
C ARG A 121 -12.96 -22.44 -0.07
N LYS A 122 -12.73 -21.29 -0.73
CA LYS A 122 -13.18 -20.97 -2.08
C LYS A 122 -12.04 -20.85 -3.08
N ARG A 123 -10.90 -21.51 -2.81
CA ARG A 123 -9.69 -21.39 -3.63
C ARG A 123 -9.91 -21.67 -5.12
N ASP A 124 -10.83 -22.60 -5.44
CA ASP A 124 -11.10 -23.04 -6.81
C ASP A 124 -11.86 -21.98 -7.64
N VAL A 125 -12.46 -21.00 -6.96
CA VAL A 125 -13.21 -19.90 -7.59
C VAL A 125 -12.60 -18.52 -7.34
N TRP A 126 -11.35 -18.44 -6.89
CA TRP A 126 -10.64 -17.17 -6.80
C TRP A 126 -10.57 -16.49 -8.16
N VAL A 127 -10.80 -15.18 -8.19
CA VAL A 127 -10.77 -14.36 -9.42
C VAL A 127 -9.44 -14.49 -10.15
N ARG A 128 -8.35 -14.65 -9.39
CA ARG A 128 -6.99 -14.86 -9.91
C ARG A 128 -6.12 -15.60 -8.89
N GLN A 129 -4.96 -16.05 -9.32
CA GLN A 129 -3.99 -16.64 -8.41
C GLN A 129 -3.09 -15.58 -7.78
N PRO A 130 -2.80 -15.67 -6.48
CA PRO A 130 -1.88 -14.75 -5.82
C PRO A 130 -0.46 -14.91 -6.42
N PRO A 131 0.31 -13.80 -6.57
CA PRO A 131 1.67 -13.90 -7.04
C PRO A 131 2.52 -14.83 -6.17
N PRO A 132 3.52 -15.53 -6.73
CA PRO A 132 4.35 -16.49 -5.98
C PRO A 132 5.06 -15.87 -4.77
N PHE A 133 5.37 -14.59 -4.83
CA PHE A 133 6.04 -13.82 -3.78
C PHE A 133 5.08 -13.22 -2.74
N ALA A 134 3.77 -13.44 -2.88
CA ALA A 134 2.78 -12.89 -1.96
C ALA A 134 2.85 -13.55 -0.58
N ILE A 135 2.69 -12.74 0.45
CA ILE A 135 2.57 -13.18 1.83
C ILE A 135 1.12 -13.62 2.05
N ARG A 136 0.92 -14.90 2.36
CA ARG A 136 -0.41 -15.50 2.54
C ARG A 136 -0.74 -15.87 3.97
N ASN A 137 0.26 -15.88 4.83
CA ASN A 137 0.13 -16.26 6.23
C ASN A 137 0.93 -15.30 7.10
N HIS A 138 0.41 -15.02 8.25
CA HIS A 138 1.13 -14.32 9.31
C HIS A 138 0.87 -15.01 10.64
N PRO A 139 1.88 -15.17 11.54
CA PRO A 139 1.72 -15.89 12.80
C PRO A 139 0.62 -15.35 13.72
N GLN A 140 0.34 -14.04 13.61
CA GLN A 140 -0.71 -13.37 14.41
C GLN A 140 -2.10 -13.43 13.75
N LEU A 141 -2.20 -13.86 12.47
CA LEU A 141 -3.46 -14.04 11.78
C LEU A 141 -3.93 -15.48 12.00
N ARG A 142 -4.86 -15.68 12.91
CA ARG A 142 -5.48 -16.99 13.12
C ARG A 142 -6.37 -17.32 11.93
N PRO A 143 -6.27 -18.54 11.36
CA PRO A 143 -7.29 -19.03 10.43
C PRO A 143 -8.65 -18.99 11.12
N ARG A 144 -9.67 -18.55 10.42
CA ARG A 144 -11.06 -18.62 10.90
C ARG A 144 -11.63 -20.00 10.68
#